data_9a1789189f92bd8ee4c1d4950b3bfc21
#
_entry.id   9a1789189f92bd8ee4c1d4950b3bfc21
#
_cell.length_a   1.000
_cell.length_b   1.000
_cell.length_c   1.000
_cell.angle_alpha   90.00
_cell.angle_beta   90.00
_cell.angle_gamma   90.00
#
_symmetry.space_group_name_H-M   'P 1'
#
loop_
_entity.id
_entity.type
_entity.pdbx_description
1 polymer ?
#
loop_
_entity_poly.entity_id
_entity_poly.type
_entity_poly.pdbx_seq_one_letter_code
_entity_poly.pdbx_strand_id
1 'polypeptide(L)'
;MTIIRKASFNRGPAILAVLAIAVAALPVRAADDLDKVIAKLDTSAKTFTSAQADIVWDNVQTQPVLDKDSQVGAAIFARAKNGQMQVAVHIKTDNGKPVLKDLSYADGVGKMYEPAIKQLQVFKVGDKGGQLESFLTLGFGGSGQDLTKNWQITDAGTEAVNGVQAAKLQLVPRDPALAKTAPKVLLWIDLDKGVAVKQQRFDTAGNYVIFTYSNIQLNKKVASNAFEIKTASGTQIVNH
;
A
#
# COMPACT_ATOMS: atom_id res chain seq x y z
N MET A 1 3.74 -69.34 61.75
CA MET A 1 4.46 -70.01 60.64
C MET A 1 4.11 -69.22 59.36
N THR A 2 4.93 -68.24 59.07
CA THR A 2 4.64 -67.30 57.98
C THR A 2 5.80 -67.32 57.01
N ILE A 3 5.54 -67.74 55.77
CA ILE A 3 6.53 -67.91 54.72
C ILE A 3 6.67 -66.59 53.96
N ILE A 4 7.88 -66.01 53.99
CA ILE A 4 8.21 -64.79 53.24
C ILE A 4 8.77 -65.25 51.88
N ARG A 5 8.05 -64.90 50.77
CA ARG A 5 8.54 -65.05 49.40
C ARG A 5 9.36 -63.84 49.00
N LYS A 6 10.63 -64.07 48.66
CA LYS A 6 11.53 -63.07 48.03
C LYS A 6 11.08 -62.79 46.59
N ALA A 7 10.78 -61.53 46.27
CA ALA A 7 10.62 -61.09 44.89
C ALA A 7 11.99 -60.71 44.29
N SER A 8 12.33 -61.33 43.21
CA SER A 8 13.55 -61.08 42.42
C SER A 8 13.30 -59.90 41.53
N PHE A 9 14.09 -58.83 41.67
CA PHE A 9 14.03 -57.59 40.84
C PHE A 9 15.00 -57.81 39.68
N ASN A 10 14.44 -58.01 38.47
CA ASN A 10 15.22 -58.16 37.24
C ASN A 10 15.49 -56.75 36.66
N ARG A 11 16.75 -56.29 36.68
CA ARG A 11 17.19 -55.04 36.08
C ARG A 11 17.49 -55.28 34.61
N GLY A 12 16.56 -54.89 33.73
CA GLY A 12 16.83 -54.76 32.30
C GLY A 12 17.54 -53.44 31.99
N PRO A 13 18.38 -53.35 30.93
CA PRO A 13 19.13 -52.15 30.59
C PRO A 13 18.23 -51.08 30.04
N ALA A 14 18.31 -49.86 30.62
CA ALA A 14 17.65 -48.68 30.12
C ALA A 14 18.34 -48.23 28.83
N ILE A 15 17.64 -48.38 27.70
CA ILE A 15 18.04 -47.80 26.41
C ILE A 15 17.68 -46.32 26.46
N LEU A 16 18.69 -45.44 26.60
CA LEU A 16 18.55 -44.00 26.40
C LEU A 16 18.35 -43.74 24.90
N ALA A 17 17.11 -43.52 24.48
CA ALA A 17 16.81 -42.97 23.14
C ALA A 17 17.15 -41.49 23.13
N VAL A 18 18.28 -41.10 22.56
CA VAL A 18 18.62 -39.70 22.25
C VAL A 18 17.76 -39.26 21.08
N LEU A 19 16.72 -38.46 21.37
CA LEU A 19 15.87 -37.83 20.36
C LEU A 19 16.67 -36.67 19.76
N ALA A 20 17.33 -36.89 18.62
CA ALA A 20 17.96 -35.84 17.85
C ALA A 20 16.83 -34.98 17.23
N ILE A 21 16.57 -33.80 17.82
CA ILE A 21 15.70 -32.77 17.21
C ILE A 21 16.49 -32.18 16.05
N ALA A 22 16.21 -32.66 14.84
CA ALA A 22 16.64 -32.00 13.62
C ALA A 22 15.89 -30.64 13.51
N VAL A 23 16.55 -29.57 13.90
CA VAL A 23 16.10 -28.20 13.54
C VAL A 23 16.24 -28.10 12.04
N ALA A 24 15.15 -28.37 11.32
CA ALA A 24 15.07 -28.06 9.90
C ALA A 24 15.16 -26.54 9.77
N ALA A 25 16.33 -26.04 9.37
CA ALA A 25 16.47 -24.67 8.91
C ALA A 25 15.51 -24.46 7.74
N LEU A 26 14.41 -23.74 7.97
CA LEU A 26 13.52 -23.32 6.90
C LEU A 26 14.34 -22.48 5.94
N PRO A 27 14.39 -22.82 4.65
CA PRO A 27 15.17 -22.04 3.69
C PRO A 27 14.64 -20.61 3.63
N VAL A 28 15.57 -19.69 3.57
CA VAL A 28 15.37 -18.25 3.32
C VAL A 28 14.69 -18.07 1.95
N ARG A 29 13.38 -18.21 1.89
CA ARG A 29 12.57 -17.94 0.68
C ARG A 29 12.29 -16.43 0.49
N ALA A 30 12.46 -15.66 1.55
CA ALA A 30 12.07 -14.23 1.55
C ALA A 30 12.87 -13.36 0.57
N ALA A 31 14.15 -13.67 0.31
CA ALA A 31 14.97 -12.87 -0.61
C ALA A 31 14.58 -13.13 -2.08
N ASP A 32 14.39 -14.39 -2.46
CA ASP A 32 14.01 -14.77 -3.83
C ASP A 32 12.63 -14.21 -4.21
N ASP A 33 11.72 -14.10 -3.24
CA ASP A 33 10.37 -13.58 -3.49
C ASP A 33 10.36 -12.05 -3.62
N LEU A 34 11.19 -11.33 -2.86
CA LEU A 34 11.35 -9.88 -3.01
C LEU A 34 11.92 -9.52 -4.40
N ASP A 35 12.98 -10.21 -4.84
CA ASP A 35 13.59 -9.97 -6.15
C ASP A 35 12.59 -10.18 -7.30
N LYS A 36 11.71 -11.17 -7.20
CA LYS A 36 10.62 -11.40 -8.16
C LYS A 36 9.63 -10.24 -8.17
N VAL A 37 9.26 -9.71 -7.00
CA VAL A 37 8.35 -8.54 -6.91
C VAL A 37 9.01 -7.33 -7.56
N ILE A 38 10.28 -7.04 -7.25
CA ILE A 38 11.05 -5.93 -7.82
C ILE A 38 11.14 -6.06 -9.35
N ALA A 39 11.52 -7.24 -9.85
CA ALA A 39 11.61 -7.51 -11.30
C ALA A 39 10.24 -7.36 -12.01
N LYS A 40 9.15 -7.77 -11.34
CA LYS A 40 7.80 -7.58 -11.88
C LYS A 40 7.42 -6.11 -11.96
N LEU A 41 7.71 -5.32 -10.93
CA LEU A 41 7.49 -3.87 -10.94
C LEU A 41 8.31 -3.19 -12.04
N ASP A 42 9.59 -3.55 -12.21
CA ASP A 42 10.44 -3.04 -13.29
C ASP A 42 9.86 -3.35 -14.69
N THR A 43 9.37 -4.56 -14.88
CA THR A 43 8.74 -4.97 -16.14
C THR A 43 7.45 -4.20 -16.39
N SER A 44 6.59 -4.07 -15.39
CA SER A 44 5.32 -3.37 -15.50
C SER A 44 5.49 -1.87 -15.74
N ALA A 45 6.47 -1.24 -15.09
CA ALA A 45 6.76 0.19 -15.26
C ALA A 45 7.12 0.57 -16.71
N LYS A 46 7.76 -0.33 -17.47
CA LYS A 46 8.15 -0.10 -18.88
C LYS A 46 6.94 0.08 -19.80
N THR A 47 5.85 -0.59 -19.51
CA THR A 47 4.64 -0.59 -20.35
C THR A 47 3.48 0.17 -19.74
N PHE A 48 3.64 0.68 -18.53
CA PHE A 48 2.59 1.41 -17.81
C PHE A 48 2.32 2.76 -18.46
N THR A 49 1.09 2.96 -18.89
CA THR A 49 0.59 4.27 -19.36
C THR A 49 -0.51 4.81 -18.45
N SER A 50 -1.36 3.94 -17.91
CA SER A 50 -2.46 4.33 -17.02
C SER A 50 -2.99 3.16 -16.19
N ALA A 51 -3.68 3.49 -15.09
CA ALA A 51 -4.54 2.60 -14.36
C ALA A 51 -5.83 3.33 -13.96
N GLN A 52 -6.97 2.64 -14.06
CA GLN A 52 -8.24 3.10 -13.53
C GLN A 52 -8.76 2.03 -12.58
N ALA A 53 -9.26 2.41 -11.42
CA ALA A 53 -9.71 1.47 -10.40
C ALA A 53 -10.85 2.06 -9.57
N ASP A 54 -11.68 1.20 -9.02
CA ASP A 54 -12.51 1.57 -7.87
C ASP A 54 -11.61 1.65 -6.63
N ILE A 55 -11.88 2.61 -5.75
CA ILE A 55 -11.10 2.82 -4.54
C ILE A 55 -12.00 2.84 -3.29
N VAL A 56 -11.54 2.16 -2.25
CA VAL A 56 -11.98 2.38 -0.87
C VAL A 56 -10.82 3.04 -0.13
N TRP A 57 -11.10 4.17 0.47
CA TRP A 57 -10.16 4.95 1.26
C TRP A 57 -10.64 5.01 2.71
N ASP A 58 -9.98 4.28 3.59
CA ASP A 58 -10.27 4.24 5.01
C ASP A 58 -9.25 5.07 5.78
N ASN A 59 -9.73 6.00 6.61
CA ASN A 59 -8.92 6.69 7.62
C ASN A 59 -9.20 6.04 8.97
N VAL A 60 -8.17 5.56 9.65
CA VAL A 60 -8.31 4.87 10.93
C VAL A 60 -7.50 5.60 11.99
N GLN A 61 -8.20 6.18 12.94
CA GLN A 61 -7.63 6.72 14.18
C GLN A 61 -7.65 5.60 15.22
N THR A 62 -6.49 5.32 15.83
CA THR A 62 -6.34 4.21 16.78
C THR A 62 -6.47 4.67 18.22
N GLN A 63 -6.23 5.95 18.51
CA GLN A 63 -6.25 6.54 19.86
C GLN A 63 -6.85 7.94 19.81
N PRO A 64 -7.52 8.43 20.90
CA PRO A 64 -7.80 7.72 22.17
C PRO A 64 -8.92 6.70 22.07
N VAL A 65 -9.71 6.75 21.00
CA VAL A 65 -10.80 5.82 20.68
C VAL A 65 -10.61 5.38 19.24
N LEU A 66 -10.81 4.10 18.97
CA LEU A 66 -10.80 3.60 17.60
C LEU A 66 -11.95 4.23 16.82
N ASP A 67 -11.61 4.96 15.78
CA ASP A 67 -12.57 5.55 14.85
C ASP A 67 -12.15 5.27 13.41
N LYS A 68 -13.12 5.13 12.53
CA LYS A 68 -12.90 4.80 11.13
C LYS A 68 -13.86 5.54 10.24
N ASP A 69 -13.31 6.37 9.35
CA ASP A 69 -14.02 6.97 8.22
C ASP A 69 -13.72 6.21 6.93
N SER A 70 -14.74 5.94 6.11
CA SER A 70 -14.62 5.19 4.87
C SER A 70 -15.19 5.97 3.70
N GLN A 71 -14.34 6.26 2.71
CA GLN A 71 -14.70 6.94 1.47
C GLN A 71 -14.62 5.96 0.31
N VAL A 72 -15.59 6.02 -0.60
CA VAL A 72 -15.64 5.15 -1.79
C VAL A 72 -15.72 6.00 -3.04
N GLY A 73 -14.99 5.60 -4.06
CA GLY A 73 -14.93 6.34 -5.30
C GLY A 73 -14.17 5.63 -6.42
N ALA A 74 -13.56 6.42 -7.28
CA ALA A 74 -12.70 5.93 -8.36
C ALA A 74 -11.36 6.66 -8.35
N ALA A 75 -10.29 5.97 -8.71
CA ALA A 75 -8.95 6.51 -8.87
C ALA A 75 -8.46 6.32 -10.30
N ILE A 76 -7.74 7.30 -10.81
CA ILE A 76 -7.11 7.30 -12.13
C ILE A 76 -5.64 7.68 -11.92
N PHE A 77 -4.76 6.86 -12.45
CA PHE A 77 -3.31 7.10 -12.51
C PHE A 77 -2.91 7.13 -13.97
N ALA A 78 -2.09 8.07 -14.39
CA ALA A 78 -1.56 8.08 -15.74
C ALA A 78 -0.16 8.69 -15.81
N ARG A 79 0.62 8.23 -16.79
CA ARG A 79 1.91 8.82 -17.14
C ARG A 79 1.68 9.88 -18.19
N ALA A 80 2.02 11.13 -17.88
CA ALA A 80 1.97 12.22 -18.82
C ALA A 80 3.07 12.09 -19.90
N LYS A 81 2.99 12.85 -20.98
CA LYS A 81 3.97 12.86 -22.07
C LYS A 81 5.39 13.23 -21.63
N ASN A 82 5.52 14.05 -20.59
CA ASN A 82 6.79 14.45 -19.98
C ASN A 82 7.36 13.35 -19.01
N GLY A 83 6.68 12.21 -18.88
CA GLY A 83 7.07 11.10 -18.01
C GLY A 83 6.58 11.22 -16.55
N GLN A 84 6.07 12.37 -16.13
CA GLN A 84 5.53 12.57 -14.79
C GLN A 84 4.24 11.80 -14.59
N MET A 85 3.99 11.39 -13.36
CA MET A 85 2.76 10.71 -13.00
C MET A 85 1.69 11.72 -12.58
N GLN A 86 0.46 11.45 -13.00
CA GLN A 86 -0.74 12.20 -12.63
C GLN A 86 -1.71 11.28 -11.91
N VAL A 87 -2.46 11.84 -10.96
CA VAL A 87 -3.46 11.10 -10.17
C VAL A 87 -4.75 11.94 -10.11
N ALA A 88 -5.90 11.28 -10.28
CA ALA A 88 -7.20 11.85 -9.94
C ALA A 88 -7.97 10.84 -9.08
N VAL A 89 -8.70 11.37 -8.08
CA VAL A 89 -9.58 10.58 -7.22
C VAL A 89 -10.92 11.29 -7.14
N HIS A 90 -11.98 10.58 -7.47
CA HIS A 90 -13.36 11.05 -7.41
C HIS A 90 -14.10 10.29 -6.30
N ILE A 91 -14.31 10.93 -5.16
CA ILE A 91 -15.06 10.34 -4.04
C ILE A 91 -16.55 10.54 -4.29
N LYS A 92 -17.31 9.46 -4.15
CA LYS A 92 -18.76 9.40 -4.37
C LYS A 92 -19.56 9.26 -3.08
N THR A 93 -18.98 8.60 -2.08
CA THR A 93 -19.61 8.43 -0.76
C THR A 93 -18.60 8.62 0.35
N ASP A 94 -19.07 9.11 1.50
CA ASP A 94 -18.35 9.24 2.76
C ASP A 94 -19.21 8.62 3.87
N ASN A 95 -18.72 7.57 4.53
CA ASN A 95 -19.47 6.77 5.50
C ASN A 95 -20.86 6.36 5.00
N GLY A 96 -20.92 5.94 3.71
CA GLY A 96 -22.14 5.52 3.03
C GLY A 96 -23.07 6.66 2.60
N LYS A 97 -22.79 7.93 2.94
CA LYS A 97 -23.56 9.09 2.50
C LYS A 97 -23.02 9.62 1.17
N PRO A 98 -23.87 9.94 0.21
CA PRO A 98 -23.43 10.56 -1.04
C PRO A 98 -22.69 11.86 -0.80
N VAL A 99 -21.48 11.99 -1.38
CA VAL A 99 -20.69 13.22 -1.42
C VAL A 99 -20.06 13.36 -2.78
N LEU A 100 -19.63 14.59 -3.10
CA LEU A 100 -18.74 14.83 -4.23
C LEU A 100 -17.49 15.50 -3.67
N LYS A 101 -16.34 14.85 -3.87
CA LYS A 101 -15.03 15.40 -3.56
C LYS A 101 -14.05 14.93 -4.63
N ASP A 102 -13.41 15.88 -5.27
CA ASP A 102 -12.43 15.62 -6.32
C ASP A 102 -11.04 15.97 -5.83
N LEU A 103 -10.09 15.07 -6.01
CA LEU A 103 -8.68 15.29 -5.78
C LEU A 103 -7.93 15.08 -7.08
N SER A 104 -6.93 15.91 -7.34
CA SER A 104 -6.00 15.68 -8.44
C SER A 104 -4.58 16.08 -8.08
N TYR A 105 -3.63 15.41 -8.71
CA TYR A 105 -2.23 15.78 -8.72
C TYR A 105 -1.73 15.73 -10.16
N ALA A 106 -1.24 16.84 -10.65
CA ALA A 106 -0.65 16.96 -11.98
C ALA A 106 0.35 18.12 -11.99
N ASP A 107 1.46 17.98 -12.70
CA ASP A 107 2.48 19.02 -12.93
C ASP A 107 2.96 19.71 -11.62
N GLY A 108 3.15 18.92 -10.56
CA GLY A 108 3.61 19.40 -9.25
C GLY A 108 2.55 20.16 -8.44
N VAL A 109 1.28 20.13 -8.85
CA VAL A 109 0.18 20.82 -8.18
C VAL A 109 -0.86 19.80 -7.72
N GLY A 110 -1.08 19.75 -6.41
CA GLY A 110 -2.21 19.03 -5.78
C GLY A 110 -3.43 19.95 -5.68
N LYS A 111 -4.60 19.41 -5.97
CA LYS A 111 -5.88 20.13 -5.84
C LYS A 111 -6.88 19.25 -5.13
N MET A 112 -7.70 19.83 -4.26
CA MET A 112 -8.85 19.19 -3.63
C MET A 112 -10.05 20.12 -3.70
N TYR A 113 -11.14 19.63 -4.28
CA TYR A 113 -12.38 20.36 -4.44
C TYR A 113 -13.52 19.70 -3.68
N GLU A 114 -14.21 20.47 -2.86
CA GLU A 114 -15.40 20.07 -2.13
C GLU A 114 -16.58 20.95 -2.56
N PRO A 115 -17.44 20.50 -3.50
CA PRO A 115 -18.57 21.28 -4.01
C PRO A 115 -19.55 21.74 -2.93
N ALA A 116 -19.76 20.91 -1.88
CA ALA A 116 -20.69 21.21 -0.80
C ALA A 116 -20.39 22.52 -0.06
N ILE A 117 -19.09 22.84 0.07
CA ILE A 117 -18.62 24.08 0.71
C ILE A 117 -18.04 25.06 -0.30
N LYS A 118 -18.13 24.73 -1.60
CA LYS A 118 -17.59 25.54 -2.72
C LYS A 118 -16.14 25.96 -2.50
N GLN A 119 -15.29 25.04 -2.07
CA GLN A 119 -13.89 25.33 -1.80
C GLN A 119 -12.97 24.48 -2.66
N LEU A 120 -11.99 25.13 -3.30
CA LEU A 120 -10.86 24.50 -3.99
C LEU A 120 -9.59 24.82 -3.21
N GLN A 121 -8.96 23.78 -2.64
CA GLN A 121 -7.64 23.87 -2.03
C GLN A 121 -6.58 23.55 -3.09
N VAL A 122 -5.52 24.34 -3.14
CA VAL A 122 -4.41 24.20 -4.10
C VAL A 122 -3.09 24.13 -3.34
N PHE A 123 -2.35 23.05 -3.55
CA PHE A 123 -1.07 22.78 -2.90
C PHE A 123 0.03 22.75 -3.95
N LYS A 124 0.97 23.70 -3.91
CA LYS A 124 2.15 23.71 -4.76
C LYS A 124 3.29 22.98 -4.05
N VAL A 125 3.81 21.94 -4.66
CA VAL A 125 4.76 21.04 -3.97
C VAL A 125 6.23 21.49 -4.12
N GLY A 126 6.52 22.48 -4.98
CA GLY A 126 7.85 23.02 -5.21
C GLY A 126 8.89 21.92 -5.54
N ASP A 127 10.12 22.07 -5.03
CA ASP A 127 11.24 21.16 -5.29
C ASP A 127 11.05 19.73 -4.73
N LYS A 128 10.05 19.52 -3.87
CA LYS A 128 9.70 18.19 -3.30
C LYS A 128 8.66 17.43 -4.14
N GLY A 129 8.30 17.97 -5.31
CA GLY A 129 7.25 17.40 -6.19
C GLY A 129 7.47 15.93 -6.53
N GLY A 130 8.71 15.55 -6.86
CA GLY A 130 9.03 14.17 -7.20
C GLY A 130 8.87 13.18 -6.03
N GLN A 131 9.12 13.60 -4.79
CA GLN A 131 8.91 12.74 -3.61
C GLN A 131 7.41 12.54 -3.34
N LEU A 132 6.62 13.61 -3.42
CA LEU A 132 5.17 13.51 -3.26
C LEU A 132 4.55 12.69 -4.39
N GLU A 133 4.97 12.91 -5.63
CA GLU A 133 4.53 12.12 -6.79
C GLU A 133 4.79 10.63 -6.57
N SER A 134 6.02 10.26 -6.21
CA SER A 134 6.38 8.87 -5.92
C SER A 134 5.55 8.26 -4.80
N PHE A 135 5.16 9.06 -3.83
CA PHE A 135 4.33 8.63 -2.71
C PHE A 135 2.86 8.47 -3.11
N LEU A 136 2.31 9.41 -3.89
CA LEU A 136 0.92 9.36 -4.36
C LEU A 136 0.70 8.23 -5.37
N THR A 137 1.73 7.91 -6.15
CA THR A 137 1.67 6.90 -7.21
C THR A 137 2.27 5.56 -6.78
N LEU A 138 2.57 5.39 -5.49
CA LEU A 138 3.20 4.19 -4.96
C LEU A 138 2.46 2.92 -5.40
N GLY A 139 3.19 2.03 -6.10
CA GLY A 139 2.61 0.80 -6.66
C GLY A 139 1.88 0.97 -8.00
N PHE A 140 1.90 2.17 -8.60
CA PHE A 140 1.36 2.41 -9.95
C PHE A 140 2.41 3.09 -10.83
N GLY A 141 2.93 2.38 -11.82
CA GLY A 141 3.85 2.91 -12.82
C GLY A 141 5.29 3.18 -12.35
N GLY A 142 5.58 3.13 -11.06
CA GLY A 142 6.95 3.21 -10.54
C GLY A 142 7.70 1.89 -10.75
N SER A 143 9.02 1.98 -11.00
CA SER A 143 9.87 0.80 -11.12
C SER A 143 10.23 0.20 -9.74
N GLY A 144 10.60 -1.08 -9.72
CA GLY A 144 11.16 -1.72 -8.54
C GLY A 144 12.47 -1.07 -8.12
N GLN A 145 13.29 -0.62 -9.08
CA GLN A 145 14.53 0.12 -8.80
C GLN A 145 14.25 1.46 -8.11
N ASP A 146 13.26 2.24 -8.55
CA ASP A 146 12.88 3.48 -7.87
C ASP A 146 12.35 3.19 -6.46
N LEU A 147 11.62 2.08 -6.30
CA LEU A 147 11.14 1.64 -5.00
C LEU A 147 12.33 1.35 -4.06
N THR A 148 13.31 0.57 -4.48
CA THR A 148 14.49 0.23 -3.67
C THR A 148 15.38 1.44 -3.38
N LYS A 149 15.44 2.42 -4.29
CA LYS A 149 16.18 3.66 -4.10
C LYS A 149 15.57 4.52 -2.99
N ASN A 150 14.25 4.61 -2.94
CA ASN A 150 13.54 5.52 -2.03
C ASN A 150 13.14 4.87 -0.71
N TRP A 151 13.07 3.54 -0.66
CA TRP A 151 12.57 2.78 0.48
C TRP A 151 13.53 1.67 0.90
N GLN A 152 13.61 1.43 2.21
CA GLN A 152 14.07 0.16 2.74
C GLN A 152 12.89 -0.81 2.69
N ILE A 153 13.06 -1.92 1.98
CA ILE A 153 11.99 -2.87 1.70
C ILE A 153 12.24 -4.16 2.46
N THR A 154 11.19 -4.69 3.07
CA THR A 154 11.18 -6.02 3.68
C THR A 154 10.01 -6.79 3.10
N ASP A 155 10.25 -8.02 2.67
CA ASP A 155 9.19 -8.95 2.32
C ASP A 155 8.39 -9.31 3.59
N ALA A 156 7.08 -9.14 3.54
CA ALA A 156 6.14 -9.48 4.60
C ALA A 156 5.20 -10.64 4.21
N GLY A 157 5.60 -11.42 3.20
CA GLY A 157 4.90 -12.61 2.73
C GLY A 157 3.80 -12.32 1.71
N THR A 158 2.78 -13.14 1.71
CA THR A 158 1.64 -13.05 0.77
C THR A 158 0.32 -12.96 1.54
N GLU A 159 -0.59 -12.12 1.07
CA GLU A 159 -1.91 -11.94 1.66
C GLU A 159 -2.98 -11.81 0.57
N ALA A 160 -4.15 -12.41 0.77
CA ALA A 160 -5.27 -12.26 -0.14
C ALA A 160 -5.96 -10.90 0.06
N VAL A 161 -6.11 -10.14 -1.02
CA VAL A 161 -6.83 -8.85 -1.05
C VAL A 161 -7.89 -8.94 -2.14
N ASN A 162 -9.16 -8.89 -1.79
CA ASN A 162 -10.30 -9.01 -2.71
C ASN A 162 -10.16 -10.20 -3.68
N GLY A 163 -9.69 -11.35 -3.18
CA GLY A 163 -9.49 -12.57 -3.98
C GLY A 163 -8.18 -12.63 -4.78
N VAL A 164 -7.38 -11.57 -4.78
CA VAL A 164 -6.05 -11.55 -5.41
C VAL A 164 -5.00 -11.95 -4.37
N GLN A 165 -4.19 -12.97 -4.66
CA GLN A 165 -3.00 -13.29 -3.86
C GLN A 165 -1.91 -12.26 -4.17
N ALA A 166 -1.67 -11.36 -3.23
CA ALA A 166 -0.75 -10.24 -3.41
C ALA A 166 0.51 -10.41 -2.58
N ALA A 167 1.65 -10.07 -3.14
CA ALA A 167 2.90 -9.95 -2.40
C ALA A 167 2.83 -8.75 -1.47
N LYS A 168 3.07 -8.96 -0.18
CA LYS A 168 3.03 -7.91 0.84
C LYS A 168 4.44 -7.44 1.15
N LEU A 169 4.67 -6.15 1.00
CA LEU A 169 5.94 -5.50 1.28
C LEU A 169 5.78 -4.53 2.46
N GLN A 170 6.76 -4.48 3.34
CA GLN A 170 6.91 -3.40 4.31
C GLN A 170 7.95 -2.41 3.79
N LEU A 171 7.60 -1.15 3.75
CA LEU A 171 8.42 -0.05 3.26
C LEU A 171 8.70 0.93 4.39
N VAL A 172 9.97 1.29 4.58
CA VAL A 172 10.42 2.37 5.47
C VAL A 172 11.11 3.41 4.60
N PRO A 173 10.69 4.69 4.61
CA PRO A 173 11.29 5.69 3.74
C PRO A 173 12.76 5.95 4.11
N ARG A 174 13.61 6.10 3.10
CA ARG A 174 15.02 6.51 3.30
C ARG A 174 15.14 8.00 3.54
N ASP A 175 14.17 8.79 3.09
CA ASP A 175 14.10 10.23 3.36
C ASP A 175 13.62 10.50 4.79
N PRO A 176 14.44 11.14 5.65
CA PRO A 176 14.06 11.46 7.03
C PRO A 176 12.86 12.42 7.14
N ALA A 177 12.64 13.27 6.13
CA ALA A 177 11.49 14.18 6.15
C ALA A 177 10.18 13.41 5.92
N LEU A 178 10.18 12.46 4.99
CA LEU A 178 9.04 11.58 4.76
C LEU A 178 8.79 10.66 5.96
N ALA A 179 9.85 10.16 6.60
CA ALA A 179 9.74 9.30 7.79
C ALA A 179 9.05 9.98 8.98
N LYS A 180 9.09 11.33 9.07
CA LYS A 180 8.40 12.10 10.12
C LYS A 180 6.87 12.11 9.93
N THR A 181 6.37 11.88 8.73
CA THR A 181 4.93 11.92 8.43
C THR A 181 4.37 10.55 8.08
N ALA A 182 5.19 9.69 7.48
CA ALA A 182 4.81 8.34 7.07
C ALA A 182 5.97 7.36 7.37
N PRO A 183 6.21 7.00 8.66
CA PRO A 183 7.34 6.18 9.06
C PRO A 183 7.31 4.76 8.50
N LYS A 184 6.15 4.28 8.10
CA LYS A 184 5.96 2.93 7.57
C LYS A 184 4.79 2.89 6.58
N VAL A 185 4.99 2.14 5.49
CA VAL A 185 3.93 1.78 4.55
C VAL A 185 3.93 0.27 4.36
N LEU A 186 2.75 -0.33 4.32
CA LEU A 186 2.56 -1.69 3.82
C LEU A 186 1.96 -1.59 2.41
N LEU A 187 2.51 -2.36 1.49
CA LEU A 187 2.14 -2.35 0.08
C LEU A 187 1.85 -3.78 -0.39
N TRP A 188 0.69 -4.00 -0.99
CA TRP A 188 0.30 -5.29 -1.55
C TRP A 188 0.29 -5.21 -3.07
N ILE A 189 1.12 -6.00 -3.72
CA ILE A 189 1.32 -6.02 -5.18
C ILE A 189 0.67 -7.26 -5.77
N ASP A 190 -0.24 -7.05 -6.72
CA ASP A 190 -0.72 -8.08 -7.64
C ASP A 190 0.39 -8.45 -8.60
N LEU A 191 0.96 -9.66 -8.48
CA LEU A 191 2.09 -10.11 -9.30
C LEU A 191 1.69 -10.40 -10.76
N ASP A 192 0.42 -10.61 -11.05
CA ASP A 192 -0.03 -10.78 -12.44
C ASP A 192 -0.04 -9.44 -13.17
N LYS A 193 -0.56 -8.39 -12.51
CA LYS A 193 -0.65 -7.04 -13.08
C LYS A 193 0.59 -6.17 -12.83
N GLY A 194 1.34 -6.42 -11.75
CA GLY A 194 2.49 -5.60 -11.34
C GLY A 194 2.09 -4.22 -10.85
N VAL A 195 0.96 -4.13 -10.13
CA VAL A 195 0.47 -2.90 -9.52
C VAL A 195 -0.07 -3.17 -8.12
N ALA A 196 -0.21 -2.12 -7.31
CA ALA A 196 -0.77 -2.22 -5.98
C ALA A 196 -2.28 -2.55 -6.01
N VAL A 197 -2.71 -3.46 -5.14
CA VAL A 197 -4.13 -3.71 -4.82
C VAL A 197 -4.52 -3.15 -3.46
N LYS A 198 -3.53 -2.86 -2.60
CA LYS A 198 -3.76 -2.23 -1.31
C LYS A 198 -2.50 -1.50 -0.85
N GLN A 199 -2.70 -0.39 -0.16
CA GLN A 199 -1.66 0.36 0.53
C GLN A 199 -2.16 0.68 1.93
N GLN A 200 -1.28 0.62 2.94
CA GLN A 200 -1.59 1.08 4.29
C GLN A 200 -0.44 1.95 4.79
N ARG A 201 -0.71 3.22 5.03
CA ARG A 201 0.26 4.21 5.50
C ARG A 201 0.02 4.52 6.96
N PHE A 202 1.07 4.47 7.75
CA PHE A 202 1.02 4.78 9.18
C PHE A 202 1.59 6.18 9.41
N ASP A 203 1.00 6.92 10.34
CA ASP A 203 1.60 8.11 10.92
C ASP A 203 2.42 7.77 12.17
N THR A 204 3.04 8.78 12.77
CA THR A 204 3.86 8.62 13.99
C THR A 204 3.05 8.37 15.27
N ALA A 205 1.75 8.65 15.25
CA ALA A 205 0.83 8.38 16.35
C ALA A 205 0.24 6.95 16.29
N GLY A 206 0.55 6.19 15.20
CA GLY A 206 0.04 4.86 14.97
C GLY A 206 -1.32 4.82 14.29
N ASN A 207 -1.89 5.96 13.92
CA ASN A 207 -3.05 6.00 13.03
C ASN A 207 -2.62 5.59 11.63
N TYR A 208 -3.58 5.18 10.81
CA TYR A 208 -3.23 4.77 9.45
C TYR A 208 -4.34 5.05 8.45
N VAL A 209 -3.93 5.16 7.21
CA VAL A 209 -4.82 5.27 6.05
C VAL A 209 -4.66 4.03 5.19
N ILE A 210 -5.78 3.44 4.76
CA ILE A 210 -5.80 2.31 3.84
C ILE A 210 -6.43 2.75 2.52
N PHE A 211 -5.75 2.43 1.42
CA PHE A 211 -6.32 2.49 0.07
C PHE A 211 -6.44 1.06 -0.45
N THR A 212 -7.64 0.64 -0.80
CA THR A 212 -7.90 -0.65 -1.42
C THR A 212 -8.43 -0.43 -2.82
N TYR A 213 -7.80 -1.05 -3.81
CA TYR A 213 -8.12 -0.90 -5.22
C TYR A 213 -8.77 -2.18 -5.74
N SER A 214 -9.84 -2.03 -6.52
CA SER A 214 -10.52 -3.13 -7.18
C SER A 214 -10.87 -2.75 -8.62
N ASN A 215 -11.29 -3.73 -9.44
CA ASN A 215 -11.65 -3.52 -10.85
C ASN A 215 -10.57 -2.79 -11.66
N ILE A 216 -9.29 -3.08 -11.34
CA ILE A 216 -8.14 -2.37 -11.94
C ILE A 216 -8.05 -2.67 -13.43
N GLN A 217 -8.14 -1.62 -14.23
CA GLN A 217 -7.97 -1.62 -15.69
C GLN A 217 -6.67 -0.90 -16.05
N LEU A 218 -5.71 -1.63 -16.64
CA LEU A 218 -4.41 -1.09 -17.04
C LEU A 218 -4.42 -0.63 -18.49
N ASN A 219 -3.66 0.45 -18.75
CA ASN A 219 -3.32 0.94 -20.08
C ASN A 219 -4.55 1.26 -20.96
N LYS A 220 -5.67 1.59 -20.32
CA LYS A 220 -6.85 2.10 -21.03
C LYS A 220 -6.71 3.59 -21.31
N LYS A 221 -7.31 4.04 -22.40
CA LYS A 221 -7.34 5.46 -22.74
C LYS A 221 -7.96 6.27 -21.61
N VAL A 222 -7.24 7.27 -21.13
CA VAL A 222 -7.72 8.24 -20.16
C VAL A 222 -8.12 9.53 -20.90
N ALA A 223 -9.23 10.14 -20.50
CA ALA A 223 -9.65 11.42 -21.07
C ALA A 223 -8.60 12.51 -20.77
N SER A 224 -8.34 13.40 -21.73
CA SER A 224 -7.32 14.46 -21.59
C SER A 224 -7.57 15.39 -20.40
N ASN A 225 -8.82 15.56 -20.00
CA ASN A 225 -9.26 16.40 -18.88
C ASN A 225 -9.50 15.61 -17.57
N ALA A 226 -9.09 14.35 -17.49
CA ALA A 226 -9.35 13.51 -16.32
C ALA A 226 -8.69 14.03 -15.03
N PHE A 227 -7.65 14.85 -15.16
CA PHE A 227 -6.89 15.44 -14.05
C PHE A 227 -7.27 16.89 -13.78
N GLU A 228 -8.22 17.43 -14.55
CA GLU A 228 -8.74 18.79 -14.37
C GLU A 228 -9.92 18.77 -13.39
N ILE A 229 -9.88 19.66 -12.40
CA ILE A 229 -11.01 19.86 -11.49
C ILE A 229 -11.86 21.01 -12.00
N LYS A 230 -13.13 20.73 -12.35
CA LYS A 230 -14.11 21.73 -12.71
C LYS A 230 -14.81 22.25 -11.47
N THR A 231 -14.76 23.55 -11.24
CA THR A 231 -15.39 24.19 -10.07
C THR A 231 -16.69 24.90 -10.45
N ALA A 232 -17.62 24.98 -9.51
CA ALA A 232 -18.84 25.76 -9.66
C ALA A 232 -18.55 27.25 -9.55
N SER A 233 -19.48 28.08 -10.06
CA SER A 233 -19.41 29.54 -9.88
C SER A 233 -19.42 29.91 -8.39
N GLY A 234 -18.59 30.88 -8.01
CA GLY A 234 -18.43 31.33 -6.62
C GLY A 234 -17.60 30.39 -5.75
N THR A 235 -16.81 29.48 -6.34
CA THR A 235 -15.85 28.66 -5.60
C THR A 235 -14.72 29.53 -5.05
N GLN A 236 -14.47 29.40 -3.75
CA GLN A 236 -13.33 30.01 -3.07
C GLN A 236 -12.07 29.18 -3.33
N ILE A 237 -10.98 29.84 -3.76
CA ILE A 237 -9.67 29.20 -3.95
C ILE A 237 -8.79 29.51 -2.75
N VAL A 238 -8.27 28.45 -2.10
CA VAL A 238 -7.33 28.53 -0.97
C VAL A 238 -6.00 27.96 -1.43
N ASN A 239 -4.94 28.77 -1.41
CA ASN A 239 -3.59 28.37 -1.79
C ASN A 239 -2.76 28.08 -0.52
N HIS A 240 -1.98 27.01 -0.55
CA HIS A 240 -1.09 26.53 0.51
C HIS A 240 0.36 26.51 0.05
#